data_0d33e16c976dbfd6fe0f2ddd9b065108
#
_entry.id   0d33e16c976dbfd6fe0f2ddd9b065108
#
_cell.length_a   1.000
_cell.length_b   1.000
_cell.length_c   1.000
_cell.angle_alpha   90.00
_cell.angle_beta   90.00
_cell.angle_gamma   90.00
#
_symmetry.space_group_name_H-M   'P 1'
#
loop_
_entity.id
_entity.type
_entity.pdbx_description
1 polymer ?
#
loop_
_entity_poly.entity_id
_entity_poly.type
_entity_poly.pdbx_seq_one_letter_code
_entity_poly.pdbx_strand_id
1 'polypeptide(L)'
;LVLVGAAPTEPVHFDTQVVPILTKAGCNAGACHGAAVGRGGFKLSLYGGDPAFDYDSIVRKVAGRRINLSQPANSLLLLKPTGMLEHGGGYRLEVDQVEAKLLLRWIASGARRGPPRRLVRLKVFPDAHLAAKPGEQLTLRVDAEFSDGQVTDVTDWTVFEAEDSSAVQVDSK
;
A
#
# COMPACT_ATOMS: atom_id res chain seq x y z
N LEU A 1 28.08 18.69 23.23
CA LEU A 1 27.53 18.21 21.94
C LEU A 1 26.35 17.31 22.27
N VAL A 2 25.09 17.83 22.14
CA VAL A 2 23.87 17.03 22.35
C VAL A 2 23.58 16.38 21.01
N LEU A 3 23.78 15.06 20.92
CA LEU A 3 23.27 14.24 19.81
C LEU A 3 21.75 14.20 19.94
N VAL A 4 21.06 15.01 19.14
CA VAL A 4 19.62 14.85 18.94
C VAL A 4 19.44 13.58 18.09
N GLY A 5 19.24 12.45 18.76
CA GLY A 5 18.86 11.20 18.09
C GLY A 5 17.54 11.42 17.38
N ALA A 6 17.48 11.15 16.08
CA ALA A 6 16.22 11.08 15.37
C ALA A 6 15.31 10.09 16.10
N ALA A 7 14.08 10.49 16.40
CA ALA A 7 13.09 9.60 17.01
C ALA A 7 12.99 8.33 16.13
N PRO A 8 12.94 7.13 16.74
CA PRO A 8 12.80 5.90 15.97
C PRO A 8 11.52 6.01 15.15
N THR A 9 11.67 5.97 13.82
CA THR A 9 10.52 5.90 12.94
C THR A 9 9.80 4.59 13.22
N GLU A 10 8.50 4.66 13.48
CA GLU A 10 7.65 3.47 13.69
C GLU A 10 7.92 2.41 12.62
N PRO A 11 8.03 1.13 13.03
CA PRO A 11 8.26 0.05 12.09
C PRO A 11 7.11 -0.07 11.09
N VAL A 12 7.44 -0.29 9.83
CA VAL A 12 6.42 -0.49 8.80
C VAL A 12 5.81 -1.88 8.95
N HIS A 13 4.48 -1.94 9.08
CA HIS A 13 3.72 -3.19 9.16
C HIS A 13 3.35 -3.70 7.77
N PHE A 14 3.80 -4.90 7.43
CA PHE A 14 3.53 -5.49 6.13
C PHE A 14 2.03 -5.63 5.85
N ASP A 15 1.31 -6.29 6.77
CA ASP A 15 -0.09 -6.67 6.58
C ASP A 15 -1.03 -5.44 6.46
N THR A 16 -0.72 -4.35 7.18
CA THR A 16 -1.64 -3.20 7.30
C THR A 16 -1.13 -1.93 6.60
N GLN A 17 0.04 -1.97 5.98
CA GLN A 17 0.60 -0.85 5.23
C GLN A 17 1.10 -1.27 3.84
N VAL A 18 1.96 -2.31 3.76
CA VAL A 18 2.50 -2.75 2.46
C VAL A 18 1.40 -3.38 1.60
N VAL A 19 0.60 -4.31 2.16
CA VAL A 19 -0.49 -4.97 1.43
C VAL A 19 -1.52 -3.95 0.90
N PRO A 20 -2.03 -3.00 1.70
CA PRO A 20 -2.93 -1.95 1.20
C PRO A 20 -2.35 -1.13 0.04
N ILE A 21 -1.07 -0.74 0.10
CA ILE A 21 -0.40 -0.04 -1.01
C ILE A 21 -0.42 -0.89 -2.29
N LEU A 22 -0.07 -2.17 -2.19
CA LEU A 22 -0.09 -3.08 -3.34
C LEU A 22 -1.52 -3.26 -3.90
N THR A 23 -2.52 -3.23 -3.03
CA THR A 23 -3.93 -3.33 -3.42
C THR A 23 -4.38 -2.07 -4.14
N LYS A 24 -4.12 -0.89 -3.58
CA LYS A 24 -4.44 0.40 -4.19
C LYS A 24 -3.76 0.57 -5.56
N ALA A 25 -2.48 0.18 -5.67
CA ALA A 25 -1.75 0.20 -6.92
C ALA A 25 -2.21 -0.87 -7.94
N GLY A 26 -3.16 -1.75 -7.56
CA GLY A 26 -3.70 -2.81 -8.41
C GLY A 26 -2.74 -3.98 -8.64
N CYS A 27 -1.66 -4.07 -7.87
CA CYS A 27 -0.64 -5.12 -8.05
C CYS A 27 -1.21 -6.53 -7.83
N ASN A 28 -2.12 -6.68 -6.86
CA ASN A 28 -2.76 -7.94 -6.48
C ASN A 28 -4.19 -8.09 -7.03
N ALA A 29 -4.58 -7.25 -8.00
CA ALA A 29 -5.83 -7.43 -8.74
C ALA A 29 -5.80 -8.68 -9.62
N GLY A 30 -6.98 -9.21 -9.97
CA GLY A 30 -7.13 -10.43 -10.78
C GLY A 30 -6.55 -10.33 -12.20
N ALA A 31 -6.42 -9.12 -12.75
CA ALA A 31 -5.74 -8.87 -14.02
C ALA A 31 -4.20 -8.81 -13.90
N CYS A 32 -3.67 -8.76 -12.69
CA CYS A 32 -2.25 -8.65 -12.38
C CYS A 32 -1.74 -9.88 -11.59
N HIS A 33 -0.99 -9.66 -10.51
CA HIS A 33 -0.40 -10.75 -9.73
C HIS A 33 -1.40 -11.50 -8.85
N GLY A 34 -2.64 -11.00 -8.67
CA GLY A 34 -3.74 -11.69 -7.99
C GLY A 34 -4.44 -12.74 -8.87
N ALA A 35 -4.07 -12.88 -10.15
CA ALA A 35 -4.57 -13.97 -11.01
C ALA A 35 -4.26 -15.35 -10.41
N ALA A 36 -5.07 -16.36 -10.75
CA ALA A 36 -4.95 -17.71 -10.19
C ALA A 36 -3.53 -18.30 -10.31
N VAL A 37 -2.84 -18.00 -11.41
CA VAL A 37 -1.44 -18.42 -11.66
C VAL A 37 -0.43 -17.29 -11.48
N GLY A 38 -0.87 -16.09 -11.12
CA GLY A 38 -0.03 -14.89 -11.09
C GLY A 38 0.37 -14.41 -12.49
N ARG A 39 1.37 -13.53 -12.55
CA ARG A 39 1.99 -13.06 -13.80
C ARG A 39 3.50 -13.01 -13.69
N GLY A 40 4.21 -13.41 -14.74
CA GLY A 40 5.68 -13.35 -14.76
C GLY A 40 6.36 -14.15 -13.65
N GLY A 41 5.78 -15.27 -13.22
CA GLY A 41 6.28 -16.07 -12.09
C GLY A 41 6.11 -15.41 -10.71
N PHE A 42 5.31 -14.36 -10.62
CA PHE A 42 4.96 -13.69 -9.38
C PHE A 42 3.45 -13.77 -9.14
N LYS A 43 3.06 -14.33 -8.01
CA LYS A 43 1.68 -14.45 -7.57
C LYS A 43 1.51 -13.79 -6.21
N LEU A 44 0.43 -13.04 -6.08
CA LEU A 44 -0.09 -12.49 -4.82
C LEU A 44 -1.49 -13.06 -4.56
N SER A 45 -1.96 -12.95 -3.35
CA SER A 45 -3.35 -13.21 -3.02
C SER A 45 -4.25 -12.13 -3.63
N LEU A 46 -5.45 -12.52 -4.03
CA LEU A 46 -6.41 -11.57 -4.63
C LEU A 46 -6.79 -10.51 -3.59
N TYR A 47 -6.54 -9.25 -3.92
CA TYR A 47 -6.79 -8.07 -3.07
C TYR A 47 -6.21 -8.16 -1.66
N GLY A 48 -5.10 -8.89 -1.48
CA GLY A 48 -4.43 -9.01 -0.18
C GLY A 48 -5.14 -9.93 0.81
N GLY A 49 -5.96 -10.88 0.32
CA GLY A 49 -6.75 -11.79 1.17
C GLY A 49 -5.91 -12.77 1.99
N ASP A 50 -4.62 -12.97 1.66
CA ASP A 50 -3.68 -13.78 2.43
C ASP A 50 -2.32 -13.06 2.56
N PRO A 51 -2.17 -12.14 3.54
CA PRO A 51 -0.93 -11.42 3.75
C PRO A 51 0.28 -12.30 4.07
N ALA A 52 0.07 -13.49 4.64
CA ALA A 52 1.15 -14.42 4.93
C ALA A 52 1.74 -15.00 3.63
N PHE A 53 0.87 -15.43 2.73
CA PHE A 53 1.25 -15.88 1.40
C PHE A 53 1.93 -14.76 0.60
N ASP A 54 1.43 -13.53 0.68
CA ASP A 54 1.98 -12.37 -0.03
C ASP A 54 3.38 -12.04 0.48
N TYR A 55 3.57 -12.02 1.80
CA TYR A 55 4.88 -11.83 2.40
C TYR A 55 5.90 -12.87 1.91
N ASP A 56 5.51 -14.16 1.96
CA ASP A 56 6.37 -15.25 1.50
C ASP A 56 6.69 -15.10 0.01
N SER A 57 5.68 -14.77 -0.81
CA SER A 57 5.84 -14.56 -2.24
C SER A 57 6.78 -13.41 -2.57
N ILE A 58 6.76 -12.32 -1.81
CA ILE A 58 7.60 -11.15 -2.04
C ILE A 58 9.01 -11.37 -1.53
N VAL A 59 9.13 -11.83 -0.27
CA VAL A 59 10.42 -11.80 0.45
C VAL A 59 11.22 -13.05 0.28
N ARG A 60 10.58 -14.24 0.16
CA ARG A 60 11.27 -15.53 0.22
C ARG A 60 11.32 -16.27 -1.11
N LYS A 61 10.19 -16.34 -1.83
CA LYS A 61 10.12 -17.13 -3.07
C LYS A 61 11.15 -16.67 -4.09
N VAL A 62 11.66 -17.64 -4.87
CA VAL A 62 12.68 -17.40 -5.91
C VAL A 62 13.93 -16.74 -5.30
N ALA A 63 14.41 -17.30 -4.18
CA ALA A 63 15.59 -16.83 -3.43
C ALA A 63 15.51 -15.31 -3.09
N GLY A 64 14.32 -14.80 -2.82
CA GLY A 64 14.13 -13.38 -2.42
C GLY A 64 14.42 -12.35 -3.50
N ARG A 65 14.50 -12.75 -4.77
CA ARG A 65 14.93 -11.86 -5.89
C ARG A 65 14.17 -10.55 -6.02
N ARG A 66 12.99 -10.42 -5.38
CA ARG A 66 12.16 -9.20 -5.47
C ARG A 66 12.59 -8.10 -4.52
N ILE A 67 13.38 -8.47 -3.51
CA ILE A 67 13.88 -7.59 -2.46
C ILE A 67 15.40 -7.55 -2.51
N ASN A 68 15.97 -6.37 -2.50
CA ASN A 68 17.41 -6.15 -2.39
C ASN A 68 17.69 -5.39 -1.09
N LEU A 69 18.07 -6.11 -0.04
CA LEU A 69 18.33 -5.49 1.27
C LEU A 69 19.64 -4.68 1.30
N SER A 70 20.59 -4.99 0.43
CA SER A 70 21.87 -4.24 0.34
C SER A 70 21.69 -2.90 -0.39
N GLN A 71 20.77 -2.85 -1.35
CA GLN A 71 20.44 -1.66 -2.13
C GLN A 71 18.92 -1.58 -2.28
N PRO A 72 18.20 -1.15 -1.24
CA PRO A 72 16.72 -1.21 -1.18
C PRO A 72 16.02 -0.58 -2.40
N ALA A 73 16.53 0.54 -2.91
CA ALA A 73 15.99 1.20 -4.10
C ALA A 73 16.08 0.34 -5.37
N ASN A 74 17.00 -0.64 -5.40
CA ASN A 74 17.18 -1.57 -6.53
C ASN A 74 16.33 -2.85 -6.40
N SER A 75 15.35 -2.87 -5.50
CA SER A 75 14.40 -3.97 -5.38
C SER A 75 13.45 -4.01 -6.58
N LEU A 76 13.23 -5.20 -7.15
CA LEU A 76 12.24 -5.36 -8.24
C LEU A 76 10.84 -4.94 -7.84
N LEU A 77 10.50 -5.04 -6.54
CA LEU A 77 9.25 -4.58 -5.97
C LEU A 77 9.05 -3.06 -6.11
N LEU A 78 10.12 -2.29 -6.26
CA LEU A 78 10.10 -0.84 -6.52
C LEU A 78 10.35 -0.54 -7.99
N LEU A 79 11.40 -1.09 -8.58
CA LEU A 79 11.84 -0.72 -9.94
C LEU A 79 10.77 -0.99 -11.00
N LYS A 80 10.00 -2.07 -10.88
CA LYS A 80 8.98 -2.43 -11.86
C LYS A 80 7.74 -1.54 -11.80
N PRO A 81 7.07 -1.35 -10.66
CA PRO A 81 5.88 -0.51 -10.61
C PRO A 81 6.17 0.98 -10.82
N THR A 82 7.41 1.44 -10.58
CA THR A 82 7.83 2.83 -10.84
C THR A 82 8.34 3.05 -12.27
N GLY A 83 8.31 2.04 -13.13
CA GLY A 83 8.74 2.17 -14.52
C GLY A 83 10.26 2.26 -14.73
N MET A 84 11.07 2.13 -13.66
CA MET A 84 12.53 2.11 -13.75
C MET A 84 13.06 0.83 -14.41
N LEU A 85 12.24 -0.21 -14.44
CA LEU A 85 12.41 -1.42 -15.25
C LEU A 85 11.12 -1.73 -15.99
N GLU A 86 11.26 -2.31 -17.18
CA GLU A 86 10.13 -2.74 -17.98
C GLU A 86 9.17 -3.63 -17.18
N HIS A 87 7.88 -3.29 -17.23
CA HIS A 87 6.82 -3.95 -16.50
C HIS A 87 5.56 -4.10 -17.36
N GLY A 88 5.18 -5.31 -17.69
CA GLY A 88 3.98 -5.59 -18.49
C GLY A 88 2.66 -5.15 -17.85
N GLY A 89 2.65 -4.83 -16.55
CA GLY A 89 1.54 -4.21 -15.83
C GLY A 89 1.49 -2.68 -15.95
N GLY A 90 2.48 -2.06 -16.60
CA GLY A 90 2.61 -0.61 -16.73
C GLY A 90 3.12 0.08 -15.46
N TYR A 91 3.06 1.40 -15.50
CA TYR A 91 3.42 2.29 -14.39
C TYR A 91 2.32 2.29 -13.33
N ARG A 92 2.67 2.13 -12.07
CA ARG A 92 1.71 1.92 -10.96
C ARG A 92 1.98 2.79 -9.74
N LEU A 93 3.21 3.24 -9.55
CA LEU A 93 3.63 4.02 -8.40
C LEU A 93 4.53 5.17 -8.84
N GLU A 94 4.27 6.35 -8.33
CA GLU A 94 5.17 7.50 -8.46
C GLU A 94 6.33 7.37 -7.46
N VAL A 95 7.57 7.61 -7.92
CA VAL A 95 8.77 7.46 -7.10
C VAL A 95 8.74 8.36 -5.87
N ASP A 96 8.21 9.57 -6.02
CA ASP A 96 8.21 10.59 -4.98
C ASP A 96 6.99 10.56 -4.05
N GLN A 97 6.02 9.70 -4.32
CA GLN A 97 4.82 9.56 -3.51
C GLN A 97 5.06 8.74 -2.24
N VAL A 98 4.15 8.90 -1.28
CA VAL A 98 4.23 8.29 0.06
C VAL A 98 4.27 6.76 -0.01
N GLU A 99 3.58 6.16 -0.97
CA GLU A 99 3.51 4.72 -1.19
C GLU A 99 4.88 4.13 -1.54
N ALA A 100 5.56 4.70 -2.53
CA ALA A 100 6.90 4.23 -2.93
C ALA A 100 7.94 4.47 -1.82
N LYS A 101 7.86 5.62 -1.13
CA LYS A 101 8.71 5.93 0.02
C LYS A 101 8.49 4.98 1.19
N LEU A 102 7.24 4.58 1.44
CA LEU A 102 6.92 3.61 2.49
C LEU A 102 7.45 2.22 2.15
N LEU A 103 7.27 1.76 0.90
CA LEU A 103 7.86 0.50 0.44
C LEU A 103 9.38 0.51 0.54
N LEU A 104 10.03 1.59 0.12
CA LEU A 104 11.48 1.75 0.24
C LEU A 104 11.93 1.68 1.71
N ARG A 105 11.24 2.39 2.61
CA ARG A 105 11.53 2.37 4.06
C ARG A 105 11.35 0.98 4.64
N TRP A 106 10.27 0.26 4.26
CA TRP A 106 10.05 -1.12 4.67
C TRP A 106 11.19 -2.04 4.26
N ILE A 107 11.63 -1.95 3.01
CA ILE A 107 12.76 -2.77 2.51
C ILE A 107 14.05 -2.39 3.25
N ALA A 108 14.34 -1.10 3.39
CA ALA A 108 15.54 -0.61 4.07
C ALA A 108 15.60 -1.02 5.56
N SER A 109 14.44 -1.20 6.21
CA SER A 109 14.36 -1.70 7.59
C SER A 109 14.42 -3.23 7.70
N GLY A 110 14.75 -3.93 6.60
CA GLY A 110 14.95 -5.39 6.56
C GLY A 110 13.75 -6.17 6.04
N ALA A 111 12.77 -5.52 5.43
CA ALA A 111 11.57 -6.13 4.83
C ALA A 111 10.86 -7.12 5.77
N ARG A 112 10.75 -6.80 7.05
CA ARG A 112 10.13 -7.65 8.08
C ARG A 112 8.62 -7.57 7.99
N ARG A 113 7.91 -8.67 8.28
CA ARG A 113 6.45 -8.66 8.33
C ARG A 113 5.92 -7.81 9.49
N GLY A 114 6.65 -7.77 10.59
CA GLY A 114 6.23 -7.15 11.83
C GLY A 114 5.33 -8.05 12.69
N PRO A 115 4.95 -7.61 13.89
CA PRO A 115 4.02 -8.33 14.75
C PRO A 115 2.62 -8.37 14.11
N PRO A 116 1.80 -9.38 14.42
CA PRO A 116 0.41 -9.45 13.96
C PRO A 116 -0.37 -8.20 14.40
N ARG A 117 -0.97 -7.52 13.43
CA ARG A 117 -1.81 -6.35 13.65
C ARG A 117 -3.04 -6.45 12.76
N ARG A 118 -4.22 -6.24 13.31
CA ARG A 118 -5.49 -6.33 12.59
C ARG A 118 -6.19 -4.99 12.61
N LEU A 119 -6.87 -4.68 11.52
CA LEU A 119 -7.82 -3.57 11.46
C LEU A 119 -9.02 -3.91 12.37
N VAL A 120 -9.35 -3.00 13.28
CA VAL A 120 -10.50 -3.10 14.18
C VAL A 120 -11.65 -2.26 13.64
N ARG A 121 -11.36 -1.03 13.19
CA ARG A 121 -12.36 -0.08 12.72
C ARG A 121 -11.78 0.88 11.69
N LEU A 122 -12.60 1.27 10.72
CA LEU A 122 -12.38 2.45 9.88
C LEU A 122 -13.37 3.54 10.26
N LYS A 123 -12.90 4.78 10.29
CA LYS A 123 -13.73 5.97 10.43
C LYS A 123 -13.45 6.90 9.27
N VAL A 124 -14.50 7.29 8.57
CA VAL A 124 -14.42 8.26 7.46
C VAL A 124 -14.90 9.61 7.97
N PHE A 125 -14.23 10.67 7.59
CA PHE A 125 -14.56 12.04 7.96
C PHE A 125 -14.68 12.93 6.71
N PRO A 126 -15.77 13.71 6.61
CA PRO A 126 -16.97 13.62 7.45
C PRO A 126 -17.72 12.29 7.20
N ASP A 127 -18.46 11.81 8.20
CA ASP A 127 -19.26 10.58 8.12
C ASP A 127 -20.52 10.73 7.26
N ALA A 128 -20.99 11.97 7.10
CA ALA A 128 -22.07 12.36 6.22
C ALA A 128 -21.87 13.79 5.74
N HIS A 129 -22.31 14.08 4.52
CA HIS A 129 -22.30 15.43 3.95
C HIS A 129 -23.45 15.59 2.96
N LEU A 130 -24.13 16.71 3.03
CA LEU A 130 -25.14 17.11 2.06
C LEU A 130 -24.60 18.31 1.27
N ALA A 131 -24.33 18.09 -0.02
CA ALA A 131 -23.84 19.14 -0.88
C ALA A 131 -24.87 20.28 -1.01
N ALA A 132 -24.44 21.51 -0.77
CA ALA A 132 -25.29 22.69 -0.87
C ALA A 132 -25.53 23.13 -2.33
N LYS A 133 -24.64 22.74 -3.25
CA LYS A 133 -24.71 23.07 -4.66
C LYS A 133 -23.99 22.05 -5.54
N PRO A 134 -24.37 21.91 -6.82
CA PRO A 134 -23.63 21.10 -7.78
C PRO A 134 -22.17 21.55 -7.89
N GLY A 135 -21.26 20.57 -8.02
CA GLY A 135 -19.82 20.81 -8.16
C GLY A 135 -19.11 21.18 -6.85
N GLU A 136 -19.77 21.03 -5.71
CA GLU A 136 -19.11 21.16 -4.41
C GLU A 136 -18.07 20.06 -4.25
N GLN A 137 -16.88 20.43 -3.73
CA GLN A 137 -15.78 19.49 -3.45
C GLN A 137 -15.71 19.19 -1.97
N LEU A 138 -15.56 17.92 -1.64
CA LEU A 138 -15.40 17.44 -0.28
C LEU A 138 -14.13 16.63 -0.19
N THR A 139 -13.27 16.97 0.79
CA THR A 139 -12.10 16.16 1.12
C THR A 139 -12.47 15.13 2.19
N LEU A 140 -12.20 13.86 1.90
CA LEU A 140 -12.41 12.78 2.85
C LEU A 140 -11.10 12.47 3.57
N ARG A 141 -11.21 12.08 4.85
CA ARG A 141 -10.13 11.49 5.64
C ARG A 141 -10.59 10.16 6.21
N VAL A 142 -9.68 9.19 6.24
CA VAL A 142 -9.95 7.88 6.82
C VAL A 142 -8.94 7.56 7.89
N ASP A 143 -9.45 7.33 9.12
CA ASP A 143 -8.66 6.85 10.24
C ASP A 143 -8.91 5.35 10.44
N ALA A 144 -7.83 4.57 10.54
CA ALA A 144 -7.86 3.15 10.89
C ALA A 144 -7.44 2.96 12.34
N GLU A 145 -8.29 2.28 13.11
CA GLU A 145 -7.99 1.81 14.46
C GLU A 145 -7.56 0.35 14.40
N PHE A 146 -6.41 0.03 14.98
CA PHE A 146 -5.80 -1.28 14.94
C PHE A 146 -5.85 -2.00 16.29
N SER A 147 -5.62 -3.33 16.26
CA SER A 147 -5.68 -4.21 17.43
C SER A 147 -4.61 -3.94 18.50
N ASP A 148 -3.60 -3.17 18.19
CA ASP A 148 -2.58 -2.67 19.12
C ASP A 148 -2.95 -1.33 19.76
N GLY A 149 -4.17 -0.82 19.48
CA GLY A 149 -4.69 0.44 19.99
C GLY A 149 -4.22 1.68 19.21
N GLN A 150 -3.38 1.51 18.20
CA GLN A 150 -2.95 2.65 17.38
C GLN A 150 -4.07 3.10 16.42
N VAL A 151 -4.18 4.41 16.24
CA VAL A 151 -5.01 5.04 15.23
C VAL A 151 -4.11 5.75 14.22
N THR A 152 -4.30 5.44 12.95
CA THR A 152 -3.47 5.96 11.86
C THR A 152 -4.36 6.51 10.76
N ASP A 153 -4.00 7.67 10.22
CA ASP A 153 -4.58 8.18 8.97
C ASP A 153 -4.14 7.26 7.81
N VAL A 154 -5.12 6.67 7.14
CA VAL A 154 -4.90 5.73 6.03
C VAL A 154 -5.54 6.23 4.74
N THR A 155 -5.86 7.51 4.66
CA THR A 155 -6.51 8.13 3.50
C THR A 155 -5.75 7.84 2.22
N ASP A 156 -4.43 7.99 2.22
CA ASP A 156 -3.57 7.73 1.06
C ASP A 156 -3.57 6.27 0.59
N TRP A 157 -4.01 5.32 1.44
CA TRP A 157 -4.07 3.88 1.11
C TRP A 157 -5.49 3.39 0.90
N THR A 158 -6.48 4.27 1.07
CA THR A 158 -7.89 3.94 0.90
C THR A 158 -8.27 4.06 -0.58
N VAL A 159 -9.06 3.11 -1.06
CA VAL A 159 -9.74 3.18 -2.34
C VAL A 159 -11.15 3.68 -2.10
N PHE A 160 -11.53 4.74 -2.79
CA PHE A 160 -12.88 5.28 -2.77
C PHE A 160 -13.57 4.99 -4.09
N GLU A 161 -14.79 4.54 -4.04
CA GLU A 161 -15.63 4.34 -5.21
C GLU A 161 -16.99 5.00 -4.98
N ALA A 162 -17.50 5.71 -6.00
CA ALA A 162 -18.85 6.23 -5.97
C ALA A 162 -19.84 5.13 -6.33
N GLU A 163 -20.89 4.95 -5.54
CA GLU A 163 -21.99 4.04 -5.87
C GLU A 163 -22.72 4.52 -7.12
N ASP A 164 -22.90 5.84 -7.26
CA ASP A 164 -23.42 6.49 -8.46
C ASP A 164 -22.41 7.51 -9.00
N SER A 165 -21.67 7.11 -10.01
CA SER A 165 -20.66 7.96 -10.68
C SER A 165 -21.27 9.12 -11.50
N SER A 166 -22.58 9.12 -11.74
CA SER A 166 -23.28 10.25 -12.36
C SER A 166 -23.55 11.38 -11.38
N ALA A 167 -23.68 11.05 -10.10
CA ALA A 167 -23.94 12.01 -9.02
C ALA A 167 -22.66 12.47 -8.32
N VAL A 168 -21.68 11.59 -8.16
CA VAL A 168 -20.42 11.86 -7.43
C VAL A 168 -19.23 11.38 -8.24
N GLN A 169 -18.24 12.24 -8.39
CA GLN A 169 -16.93 11.87 -8.94
C GLN A 169 -15.92 11.78 -7.82
N VAL A 170 -15.15 10.70 -7.80
CA VAL A 170 -14.06 10.50 -6.85
C VAL A 170 -12.74 10.77 -7.54
N ASP A 171 -11.96 11.70 -6.98
CA ASP A 171 -10.56 11.91 -7.36
C ASP A 171 -9.68 11.05 -6.44
N SER A 172 -8.84 10.21 -7.03
CA SER A 172 -7.97 9.27 -6.33
C SER A 172 -6.52 9.77 -6.27
N LYS A 173 -6.34 11.10 -6.18
CA LYS A 173 -4.99 11.66 -6.00
C LYS A 173 -4.39 11.32 -4.68
#